data_bb6b685b64608fd5e7d5dfe4157268e6
#
_entry.id   bb6b685b64608fd5e7d5dfe4157268e6
#
_cell.length_a   1.000
_cell.length_b   1.000
_cell.length_c   1.000
_cell.angle_alpha   90.00
_cell.angle_beta   90.00
_cell.angle_gamma   90.00
#
_symmetry.space_group_name_H-M   'P 1'
#
loop_
_entity.id
_entity.type
_entity.pdbx_description
1 polymer ?
#
loop_
_entity_poly.entity_id
_entity_poly.type
_entity_poly.pdbx_seq_one_letter_code
_entity_poly.pdbx_strand_id
1 'polypeptide(L)'
;MAVVNEPKHKNGLLQAIREQLEHRALWMYLLCDEAKKKGLNAEEYAPAAIKRCGLYQGANLVKKGGKGQSLKGLKKALFGKAAQLVFEMKIKRCTDDNLDIDFHYCPLVKAWQKQGCSDEEIQMLCDHAMCGDRGIAESFGCKLELPKTIAKGDGVCQIRFVRK
;
A
#
# COMPACT_ATOMS: atom_id res chain seq x y z
N MET A 1 16.55 6.04 10.49
CA MET A 1 16.64 7.22 9.58
C MET A 1 15.25 7.85 9.52
N ALA A 2 15.17 9.17 9.53
CA ALA A 2 13.87 9.86 9.51
C ALA A 2 13.07 9.51 8.23
N VAL A 3 11.76 9.32 8.39
CA VAL A 3 10.84 9.00 7.30
C VAL A 3 10.60 10.25 6.46
N VAL A 4 11.23 10.34 5.27
CA VAL A 4 11.03 11.43 4.32
C VAL A 4 10.01 11.00 3.26
N ASN A 5 8.94 11.78 3.09
CA ASN A 5 7.81 11.45 2.20
C ASN A 5 7.15 12.73 1.65
N GLU A 6 7.83 13.41 0.74
CA GLU A 6 7.33 14.64 0.13
C GLU A 6 6.99 14.43 -1.36
N PRO A 7 5.78 14.84 -1.81
CA PRO A 7 5.35 14.66 -3.19
C PRO A 7 6.04 15.67 -4.13
N LYS A 8 6.45 15.21 -5.29
CA LYS A 8 7.02 16.05 -6.37
C LYS A 8 5.91 16.67 -7.23
N HIS A 9 4.82 15.92 -7.48
CA HIS A 9 3.72 16.37 -8.32
C HIS A 9 2.58 16.93 -7.47
N LYS A 10 2.14 18.15 -7.75
CA LYS A 10 1.06 18.85 -7.04
C LYS A 10 0.08 19.44 -8.04
N ASN A 11 -1.16 18.99 -8.01
CA ASN A 11 -2.32 19.62 -8.67
C ASN A 11 -3.59 19.26 -7.89
N GLY A 12 -4.66 20.02 -8.08
CA GLY A 12 -5.88 19.89 -7.28
C GLY A 12 -6.54 18.52 -7.34
N LEU A 13 -6.68 17.92 -8.51
CA LEU A 13 -7.28 16.60 -8.67
C LEU A 13 -6.43 15.51 -8.00
N LEU A 14 -5.12 15.57 -8.20
CA LEU A 14 -4.19 14.62 -7.60
C LEU A 14 -4.21 14.72 -6.08
N GLN A 15 -4.27 15.93 -5.56
CA GLN A 15 -4.36 16.20 -4.12
C GLN A 15 -5.68 15.64 -3.56
N ALA A 16 -6.81 15.87 -4.20
CA ALA A 16 -8.10 15.33 -3.77
C ALA A 16 -8.10 13.79 -3.69
N ILE A 17 -7.46 13.10 -4.65
CA ILE A 17 -7.33 11.64 -4.61
C ILE A 17 -6.41 11.20 -3.45
N ARG A 18 -5.31 11.90 -3.22
CA ARG A 18 -4.40 11.63 -2.09
C ARG A 18 -5.10 11.78 -0.75
N GLU A 19 -5.92 12.82 -0.59
CA GLU A 19 -6.70 13.07 0.63
C GLU A 19 -7.69 11.92 0.95
N GLN A 20 -8.29 11.28 -0.06
CA GLN A 20 -9.13 10.10 0.17
C GLN A 20 -8.31 8.90 0.66
N LEU A 21 -7.08 8.73 0.18
CA LEU A 21 -6.19 7.68 0.67
C LEU A 21 -5.64 8.01 2.07
N GLU A 22 -5.33 9.26 2.33
CA GLU A 22 -4.96 9.75 3.66
C GLU A 22 -6.10 9.53 4.66
N HIS A 23 -7.35 9.82 4.28
CA HIS A 23 -8.52 9.59 5.11
C HIS A 23 -8.70 8.10 5.47
N ARG A 24 -8.49 7.20 4.51
CA ARG A 24 -8.49 5.75 4.79
C ARG A 24 -7.38 5.35 5.78
N ALA A 25 -6.20 5.90 5.63
CA ALA A 25 -5.08 5.65 6.53
C ALA A 25 -5.32 6.23 7.94
N LEU A 26 -5.96 7.40 8.02
CA LEU A 26 -6.39 8.01 9.27
C LEU A 26 -7.40 7.12 10.01
N TRP A 27 -8.39 6.57 9.34
CA TRP A 27 -9.34 5.65 9.96
C TRP A 27 -8.64 4.44 10.58
N MET A 28 -7.69 3.84 9.85
CA MET A 28 -6.94 2.70 10.35
C MET A 28 -6.15 3.08 11.62
N TYR A 29 -5.47 4.21 11.59
CA TYR A 29 -4.72 4.72 12.73
C TYR A 29 -5.62 4.95 13.94
N LEU A 30 -6.73 5.68 13.78
CA LEU A 30 -7.63 6.00 14.88
C LEU A 30 -8.30 4.75 15.49
N LEU A 31 -8.63 3.74 14.67
CA LEU A 31 -9.15 2.47 15.18
C LEU A 31 -8.10 1.72 16.03
N CYS A 32 -6.84 1.72 15.62
CA CYS A 32 -5.75 1.13 16.38
C CYS A 32 -5.48 1.92 17.68
N ASP A 33 -5.52 3.25 17.63
CA ASP A 33 -5.33 4.13 18.78
C ASP A 33 -6.46 3.96 19.82
N GLU A 34 -7.72 3.92 19.38
CA GLU A 34 -8.86 3.66 20.26
C GLU A 34 -8.82 2.25 20.90
N ALA A 35 -8.36 1.25 20.14
CA ALA A 35 -8.12 -0.09 20.68
C ALA A 35 -7.07 -0.06 21.79
N LYS A 36 -5.94 0.61 21.55
CA LYS A 36 -4.85 0.79 22.54
C LYS A 36 -5.35 1.49 23.80
N LYS A 37 -6.14 2.56 23.69
CA LYS A 37 -6.76 3.27 24.84
C LYS A 37 -7.66 2.36 25.67
N LYS A 38 -8.26 1.34 25.08
CA LYS A 38 -9.11 0.34 25.74
C LYS A 38 -8.33 -0.89 26.24
N GLY A 39 -7.01 -0.88 26.15
CA GLY A 39 -6.17 -2.00 26.54
C GLY A 39 -6.20 -3.18 25.57
N LEU A 40 -6.70 -2.99 24.35
CA LEU A 40 -6.73 -4.01 23.31
C LEU A 40 -5.49 -3.91 22.42
N ASN A 41 -4.96 -5.08 22.03
CA ASN A 41 -3.82 -5.13 21.11
C ASN A 41 -4.31 -5.19 19.65
N ALA A 42 -4.24 -4.07 18.94
CA ALA A 42 -4.65 -4.01 17.55
C ALA A 42 -3.81 -4.88 16.60
N GLU A 43 -2.57 -5.21 16.97
CA GLU A 43 -1.68 -6.06 16.18
C GLU A 43 -2.20 -7.51 16.04
N GLU A 44 -3.05 -7.95 16.95
CA GLU A 44 -3.64 -9.29 16.93
C GLU A 44 -4.71 -9.46 15.86
N TYR A 45 -5.42 -8.40 15.50
CA TYR A 45 -6.56 -8.48 14.57
C TYR A 45 -6.45 -7.59 13.32
N ALA A 46 -5.79 -6.42 13.40
CA ALA A 46 -5.74 -5.50 12.27
C ALA A 46 -5.06 -6.10 11.02
N PRO A 47 -3.90 -6.78 11.11
CA PRO A 47 -3.27 -7.43 9.96
C PRO A 47 -4.17 -8.46 9.27
N ALA A 48 -4.88 -9.28 10.05
CA ALA A 48 -5.79 -10.30 9.51
C ALA A 48 -7.01 -9.68 8.81
N ALA A 49 -7.59 -8.63 9.39
CA ALA A 49 -8.71 -7.90 8.82
C ALA A 49 -8.32 -7.21 7.50
N ILE A 50 -7.15 -6.55 7.48
CA ILE A 50 -6.62 -5.87 6.29
C ILE A 50 -6.27 -6.89 5.20
N LYS A 51 -5.68 -8.04 5.55
CA LYS A 51 -5.41 -9.13 4.61
C LYS A 51 -6.71 -9.63 3.97
N ARG A 52 -7.76 -9.84 4.77
CA ARG A 52 -9.07 -10.26 4.26
C ARG A 52 -9.67 -9.25 3.29
N CYS A 53 -9.53 -7.94 3.55
CA CYS A 53 -9.89 -6.89 2.61
C CYS A 53 -9.10 -7.01 1.30
N GLY A 54 -7.79 -7.27 1.38
CA GLY A 54 -6.93 -7.50 0.22
C GLY A 54 -7.33 -8.71 -0.62
N LEU A 55 -7.72 -9.82 0.00
CA LEU A 55 -8.25 -11.00 -0.69
C LEU A 55 -9.54 -10.68 -1.44
N TYR A 56 -10.48 -9.97 -0.79
CA TYR A 56 -11.71 -9.53 -1.42
C TYR A 56 -11.46 -8.62 -2.62
N GLN A 57 -10.56 -7.64 -2.48
CA GLN A 57 -10.16 -6.75 -3.57
C GLN A 57 -9.44 -7.53 -4.68
N GLY A 58 -8.53 -8.43 -4.33
CA GLY A 58 -7.75 -9.24 -5.26
C GLY A 58 -8.62 -10.10 -6.17
N ALA A 59 -9.65 -10.77 -5.61
CA ALA A 59 -10.61 -11.55 -6.39
C ALA A 59 -11.33 -10.71 -7.47
N ASN A 60 -11.67 -9.45 -7.13
CA ASN A 60 -12.26 -8.52 -8.09
C ASN A 60 -11.26 -8.03 -9.14
N LEU A 61 -10.00 -7.80 -8.74
CA LEU A 61 -8.93 -7.38 -9.65
C LEU A 61 -8.56 -8.48 -10.66
N VAL A 62 -8.58 -9.76 -10.28
CA VAL A 62 -8.37 -10.89 -11.20
C VAL A 62 -9.42 -10.86 -12.33
N LYS A 63 -10.70 -10.67 -11.98
CA LYS A 63 -11.79 -10.53 -12.96
C LYS A 63 -11.58 -9.30 -13.85
N LYS A 64 -11.30 -8.14 -13.25
CA LYS A 64 -11.13 -6.85 -13.94
C LYS A 64 -9.90 -6.81 -14.85
N GLY A 65 -8.84 -7.51 -14.50
CA GLY A 65 -7.60 -7.57 -15.28
C GLY A 65 -7.78 -8.26 -16.65
N GLY A 66 -8.77 -9.14 -16.77
CA GLY A 66 -9.15 -9.82 -18.01
C GLY A 66 -8.14 -10.82 -18.55
N LYS A 67 -7.14 -11.18 -17.75
CA LYS A 67 -6.05 -12.12 -18.09
C LYS A 67 -5.81 -13.15 -16.97
N GLY A 68 -6.88 -13.53 -16.26
CA GLY A 68 -6.76 -14.39 -15.10
C GLY A 68 -5.80 -13.81 -14.06
N GLN A 69 -4.88 -14.61 -13.57
CA GLN A 69 -3.90 -14.21 -12.55
C GLN A 69 -2.62 -13.57 -13.10
N SER A 70 -2.57 -13.16 -14.39
CA SER A 70 -1.41 -12.49 -14.98
C SER A 70 -1.08 -11.18 -14.24
N LEU A 71 0.19 -10.93 -13.93
CA LEU A 71 0.63 -9.69 -13.30
C LEU A 71 0.57 -8.47 -14.25
N LYS A 72 0.55 -8.68 -15.56
CA LYS A 72 0.15 -7.63 -16.52
C LYS A 72 -1.32 -7.22 -16.33
N GLY A 73 -2.19 -8.19 -16.02
CA GLY A 73 -3.59 -7.95 -15.65
C GLY A 73 -3.71 -7.14 -14.36
N LEU A 74 -2.96 -7.50 -13.33
CA LEU A 74 -2.87 -6.76 -12.07
C LEU A 74 -2.43 -5.31 -12.32
N LYS A 75 -1.34 -5.11 -13.08
CA LYS A 75 -0.85 -3.77 -13.44
C LYS A 75 -1.91 -2.95 -14.13
N LYS A 76 -2.65 -3.52 -15.08
CA LYS A 76 -3.72 -2.85 -15.80
C LYS A 76 -4.88 -2.47 -14.88
N ALA A 77 -5.29 -3.37 -13.99
CA ALA A 77 -6.47 -3.20 -13.15
C ALA A 77 -6.25 -2.25 -11.95
N LEU A 78 -5.06 -2.30 -11.33
CA LEU A 78 -4.75 -1.57 -10.09
C LEU A 78 -3.76 -0.41 -10.30
N PHE A 79 -2.72 -0.60 -11.10
CA PHE A 79 -1.63 0.36 -11.27
C PHE A 79 -1.75 1.14 -12.59
N GLY A 80 -2.94 1.72 -12.84
CA GLY A 80 -3.21 2.61 -13.96
C GLY A 80 -2.53 3.98 -13.81
N LYS A 81 -2.68 4.86 -14.81
CA LYS A 81 -2.02 6.18 -14.84
C LYS A 81 -2.32 7.03 -13.59
N ALA A 82 -3.58 7.06 -13.13
CA ALA A 82 -3.96 7.82 -11.95
C ALA A 82 -3.22 7.32 -10.69
N ALA A 83 -3.21 6.00 -10.45
CA ALA A 83 -2.48 5.41 -9.32
C ALA A 83 -0.97 5.70 -9.40
N GLN A 84 -0.38 5.64 -10.61
CA GLN A 84 1.03 5.96 -10.82
C GLN A 84 1.36 7.40 -10.44
N LEU A 85 0.49 8.36 -10.76
CA LEU A 85 0.67 9.75 -10.38
C LEU A 85 0.47 9.98 -8.87
N VAL A 86 -0.52 9.32 -8.27
CA VAL A 86 -0.85 9.44 -6.84
C VAL A 86 0.33 9.04 -5.95
N PHE A 87 0.95 7.90 -6.23
CA PHE A 87 2.07 7.34 -5.46
C PHE A 87 3.44 7.65 -6.09
N GLU A 88 3.49 8.44 -7.16
CA GLU A 88 4.71 8.74 -7.92
C GLU A 88 5.47 7.47 -8.31
N MET A 89 4.75 6.54 -8.96
CA MET A 89 5.26 5.21 -9.28
C MET A 89 6.14 5.20 -10.52
N LYS A 90 7.15 4.33 -10.49
CA LYS A 90 7.93 3.91 -11.66
C LYS A 90 7.79 2.40 -11.85
N ILE A 91 7.22 1.96 -12.96
CA ILE A 91 7.19 0.54 -13.32
C ILE A 91 8.57 0.15 -13.82
N LYS A 92 9.23 -0.78 -13.13
CA LYS A 92 10.59 -1.27 -13.45
C LYS A 92 10.54 -2.52 -14.31
N ARG A 93 9.60 -3.43 -14.03
CA ARG A 93 9.39 -4.67 -14.78
C ARG A 93 7.89 -5.00 -14.77
N CYS A 94 7.38 -5.52 -15.88
CA CYS A 94 5.99 -5.97 -15.97
C CYS A 94 5.91 -7.13 -16.97
N THR A 95 5.88 -8.34 -16.46
CA THR A 95 5.67 -9.58 -17.20
C THR A 95 4.42 -10.28 -16.67
N ASP A 96 4.09 -11.46 -17.17
CA ASP A 96 2.98 -12.23 -16.61
C ASP A 96 3.29 -12.78 -15.20
N ASP A 97 4.59 -12.96 -14.88
CA ASP A 97 5.06 -13.58 -13.65
C ASP A 97 5.78 -12.62 -12.69
N ASN A 98 6.12 -11.42 -13.14
CA ASN A 98 6.83 -10.43 -12.33
C ASN A 98 6.30 -9.03 -12.58
N LEU A 99 6.05 -8.31 -11.48
CA LEU A 99 5.69 -6.90 -11.52
C LEU A 99 6.48 -6.12 -10.46
N ASP A 100 7.44 -5.33 -10.91
CA ASP A 100 8.30 -4.52 -10.06
C ASP A 100 7.91 -3.04 -10.22
N ILE A 101 7.57 -2.41 -9.10
CA ILE A 101 7.17 -1.01 -9.04
C ILE A 101 7.94 -0.32 -7.92
N ASP A 102 8.47 0.85 -8.20
CA ASP A 102 9.03 1.74 -7.19
C ASP A 102 8.05 2.89 -6.93
N PHE A 103 7.64 3.09 -5.66
CA PHE A 103 6.81 4.20 -5.21
C PHE A 103 7.71 5.25 -4.57
N HIS A 104 7.61 6.49 -5.02
CA HIS A 104 8.40 7.60 -4.50
C HIS A 104 7.61 8.54 -3.57
N TYR A 105 6.33 8.28 -3.38
CA TYR A 105 5.45 8.96 -2.44
C TYR A 105 4.38 8.00 -1.93
N CYS A 106 3.97 8.15 -0.66
CA CYS A 106 2.90 7.36 -0.05
C CYS A 106 1.92 8.25 0.72
N PRO A 107 0.67 8.40 0.26
CA PRO A 107 -0.36 9.15 1.00
C PRO A 107 -0.65 8.58 2.39
N LEU A 108 -0.52 7.27 2.59
CA LEU A 108 -0.75 6.64 3.89
C LEU A 108 0.29 7.12 4.91
N VAL A 109 1.56 7.07 4.55
CA VAL A 109 2.66 7.59 5.39
C VAL A 109 2.43 9.07 5.69
N LYS A 110 1.98 9.87 4.69
CA LYS A 110 1.69 11.29 4.90
C LYS A 110 0.59 11.51 5.93
N ALA A 111 -0.46 10.70 5.92
CA ALA A 111 -1.53 10.78 6.92
C ALA A 111 -1.00 10.54 8.33
N TRP A 112 -0.19 9.50 8.53
CA TRP A 112 0.38 9.17 9.84
C TRP A 112 1.38 10.22 10.32
N GLN A 113 2.19 10.80 9.43
CA GLN A 113 3.04 11.95 9.74
C GLN A 113 2.23 13.16 10.22
N LYS A 114 1.07 13.44 9.60
CA LYS A 114 0.16 14.53 10.00
C LYS A 114 -0.44 14.31 11.41
N GLN A 115 -0.53 13.04 11.86
CA GLN A 115 -0.97 12.70 13.21
C GLN A 115 0.14 12.74 14.25
N GLY A 116 1.38 13.03 13.85
CA GLY A 116 2.53 13.05 14.74
C GLY A 116 3.03 11.67 15.15
N CYS A 117 2.71 10.62 14.39
CA CYS A 117 3.21 9.27 14.64
C CYS A 117 4.74 9.24 14.56
N SER A 118 5.37 8.49 15.47
CA SER A 118 6.82 8.24 15.42
C SER A 118 7.20 7.39 14.20
N ASP A 119 8.49 7.37 13.85
CA ASP A 119 8.98 6.55 12.74
C ASP A 119 8.67 5.06 12.96
N GLU A 120 8.73 4.57 14.21
CA GLU A 120 8.39 3.19 14.60
C GLU A 120 6.90 2.91 14.43
N GLU A 121 6.03 3.84 14.84
CA GLU A 121 4.59 3.73 14.64
C GLU A 121 4.23 3.72 13.15
N ILE A 122 4.87 4.56 12.35
CA ILE A 122 4.70 4.59 10.88
C ILE A 122 5.11 3.25 10.26
N GLN A 123 6.21 2.64 10.71
CA GLN A 123 6.65 1.32 10.23
C GLN A 123 5.61 0.24 10.55
N MET A 124 5.14 0.17 11.79
CA MET A 124 4.12 -0.78 12.24
C MET A 124 2.82 -0.62 11.44
N LEU A 125 2.32 0.60 11.31
CA LEU A 125 1.11 0.90 10.53
C LEU A 125 1.27 0.54 9.04
N CYS A 126 2.46 0.76 8.47
CA CYS A 126 2.78 0.36 7.11
C CYS A 126 2.76 -1.17 6.96
N ASP A 127 3.37 -1.92 7.89
CA ASP A 127 3.37 -3.39 7.84
C ASP A 127 1.95 -3.95 7.93
N HIS A 128 1.07 -3.36 8.74
CA HIS A 128 -0.35 -3.70 8.80
C HIS A 128 -1.05 -3.41 7.46
N ALA A 129 -0.85 -2.20 6.91
CA ALA A 129 -1.45 -1.82 5.63
C ALA A 129 -1.02 -2.75 4.48
N MET A 130 0.26 -3.15 4.45
CA MET A 130 0.80 -4.05 3.43
C MET A 130 0.24 -5.48 3.50
N CYS A 131 -0.46 -5.86 4.58
CA CYS A 131 -1.22 -7.11 4.62
C CYS A 131 -2.34 -7.13 3.57
N GLY A 132 -2.91 -5.98 3.20
CA GLY A 132 -3.85 -5.86 2.09
C GLY A 132 -3.22 -6.23 0.75
N ASP A 133 -2.04 -5.69 0.46
CA ASP A 133 -1.31 -6.00 -0.77
C ASP A 133 -0.82 -7.45 -0.81
N ARG A 134 -0.48 -8.05 0.34
CA ARG A 134 -0.20 -9.49 0.45
C ARG A 134 -1.44 -10.33 0.13
N GLY A 135 -2.64 -9.91 0.54
CA GLY A 135 -3.90 -10.55 0.17
C GLY A 135 -4.19 -10.44 -1.34
N ILE A 136 -3.91 -9.30 -1.95
CA ILE A 136 -4.00 -9.13 -3.41
C ILE A 136 -3.01 -10.07 -4.11
N ALA A 137 -1.75 -10.12 -3.66
CA ALA A 137 -0.73 -10.99 -4.22
C ALA A 137 -1.14 -12.47 -4.17
N GLU A 138 -1.70 -12.93 -3.06
CA GLU A 138 -2.22 -14.27 -2.88
C GLU A 138 -3.32 -14.60 -3.90
N SER A 139 -4.25 -13.66 -4.18
CA SER A 139 -5.30 -13.81 -5.19
C SER A 139 -4.74 -13.95 -6.60
N PHE A 140 -3.55 -13.44 -6.87
CA PHE A 140 -2.83 -13.59 -8.15
C PHE A 140 -1.84 -14.75 -8.16
N GLY A 141 -1.79 -15.59 -7.12
CA GLY A 141 -0.88 -16.74 -7.02
C GLY A 141 0.59 -16.32 -7.00
N CYS A 142 0.90 -15.17 -6.41
CA CYS A 142 2.27 -14.66 -6.31
C CYS A 142 2.58 -14.21 -4.87
N LYS A 143 3.85 -13.92 -4.62
CA LYS A 143 4.31 -13.31 -3.37
C LYS A 143 4.52 -11.82 -3.56
N LEU A 144 4.30 -11.06 -2.48
CA LEU A 144 4.73 -9.68 -2.36
C LEU A 144 6.03 -9.61 -1.56
N GLU A 145 7.05 -9.03 -2.17
CA GLU A 145 8.32 -8.70 -1.52
C GLU A 145 8.48 -7.19 -1.42
N LEU A 146 9.02 -6.73 -0.29
CA LEU A 146 9.20 -5.32 0.06
C LEU A 146 10.65 -5.09 0.53
N PRO A 147 11.64 -5.12 -0.37
CA PRO A 147 13.05 -4.95 0.00
C PRO A 147 13.34 -3.60 0.67
N LYS A 148 12.64 -2.54 0.24
CA LYS A 148 12.74 -1.18 0.79
C LYS A 148 11.36 -0.56 0.96
N THR A 149 11.19 0.26 2.01
CA THR A 149 9.95 1.03 2.21
C THR A 149 10.24 2.46 2.68
N ILE A 150 9.41 3.41 2.21
CA ILE A 150 9.43 4.79 2.69
C ILE A 150 9.27 4.82 4.22
N ALA A 151 8.40 3.96 4.76
CA ALA A 151 8.16 3.86 6.20
C ALA A 151 9.40 3.47 7.02
N LYS A 152 10.37 2.77 6.43
CA LYS A 152 11.66 2.44 7.06
C LYS A 152 12.76 3.48 6.82
N GLY A 153 12.42 4.59 6.15
CA GLY A 153 13.37 5.65 5.84
C GLY A 153 14.19 5.43 4.57
N ASP A 154 13.84 4.43 3.73
CA ASP A 154 14.57 4.12 2.49
C ASP A 154 14.34 5.14 1.35
N GLY A 155 13.42 6.10 1.52
CA GLY A 155 13.07 7.10 0.50
C GLY A 155 12.33 6.54 -0.71
N VAL A 156 12.10 5.24 -0.77
CA VAL A 156 11.38 4.53 -1.84
C VAL A 156 10.73 3.26 -1.30
N CYS A 157 9.49 2.96 -1.75
CA CYS A 157 8.93 1.62 -1.56
C CYS A 157 9.19 0.78 -2.81
N GLN A 158 9.88 -0.34 -2.64
CA GLN A 158 10.08 -1.33 -3.69
C GLN A 158 9.03 -2.43 -3.57
N ILE A 159 8.00 -2.34 -4.41
CA ILE A 159 6.90 -3.30 -4.45
C ILE A 159 7.22 -4.35 -5.52
N ARG A 160 7.35 -5.60 -5.13
CA ARG A 160 7.73 -6.70 -6.01
C ARG A 160 6.71 -7.83 -5.89
N PHE A 161 5.88 -7.98 -6.91
CA PHE A 161 5.02 -9.15 -7.07
C PHE A 161 5.78 -10.19 -7.88
N VAL A 162 6.00 -11.35 -7.29
CA VAL A 162 6.83 -12.41 -7.88
C VAL A 162 6.06 -13.73 -7.84
N ARG A 163 5.85 -14.34 -9.01
CA ARG A 163 5.34 -15.70 -9.10
C ARG A 163 6.46 -16.69 -8.77
N LYS A 164 6.12 -17.74 -8.06
CA LYS A 164 7.05 -18.84 -7.77
C LYS A 164 7.27 -19.74 -8.97
#